data_d16e16dba493deccebb4f0f63c408dee
#
_entry.id   d16e16dba493deccebb4f0f63c408dee
#
_cell.length_a   1.000
_cell.length_b   1.000
_cell.length_c   1.000
_cell.angle_alpha   90.00
_cell.angle_beta   90.00
_cell.angle_gamma   90.00
#
_symmetry.space_group_name_H-M   'P 1'
#
loop_
_entity.id
_entity.type
_entity.pdbx_description
1 polymer ?
#
loop_
_entity_poly.entity_id
_entity_poly.type
_entity_poly.pdbx_seq_one_letter_code
_entity_poly.pdbx_strand_id
1 'polypeptide(L)'
;NVADGDTIKIGANLELSGNVASYGSSINDGVNLAVEEINANGGINGKQIELIAVDNKSENAEATTAAIRLAEQEKVVAMIGPATSGNSVATVQIANQHKIPMVTASGTAPNVTENADGSINEYAFRTCFIDPFQGTVAANFATNELGAKNVAIFADNSSDYAKGLAASFKETIEANGGTVIAEAA
;
A
#
# COMPACT_ATOMS: atom_id res chain seq x y z
N ASN A 1 6.41 -15.14 -15.51
CA ASN A 1 5.76 -14.72 -16.76
C ASN A 1 6.68 -13.78 -17.52
N VAL A 2 7.11 -14.13 -18.70
CA VAL A 2 7.83 -13.23 -19.60
C VAL A 2 6.77 -12.60 -20.49
N ALA A 3 6.84 -11.28 -20.71
CA ALA A 3 5.95 -10.59 -21.63
C ALA A 3 6.05 -11.24 -23.03
N ASP A 4 4.98 -11.89 -23.46
CA ASP A 4 4.90 -12.50 -24.78
C ASP A 4 4.17 -11.48 -25.67
N GLY A 5 4.92 -10.85 -26.58
CA GLY A 5 4.39 -9.80 -27.48
C GLY A 5 5.27 -8.55 -27.55
N ASP A 6 4.76 -7.54 -28.21
CA ASP A 6 5.47 -6.28 -28.49
C ASP A 6 5.43 -5.27 -27.30
N THR A 7 4.62 -5.54 -26.27
CA THR A 7 4.45 -4.68 -25.09
C THR A 7 4.70 -5.44 -23.80
N ILE A 8 5.04 -4.69 -22.74
CA ILE A 8 5.12 -5.19 -21.37
C ILE A 8 3.88 -4.67 -20.62
N LYS A 9 2.97 -5.57 -20.27
CA LYS A 9 1.73 -5.22 -19.57
C LYS A 9 1.99 -5.07 -18.09
N ILE A 10 1.73 -3.89 -17.52
CA ILE A 10 1.76 -3.59 -16.09
C ILE A 10 0.34 -3.23 -15.65
N GLY A 11 -0.13 -3.87 -14.59
CA GLY A 11 -1.42 -3.55 -13.98
C GLY A 11 -1.30 -2.44 -12.95
N ALA A 12 -2.30 -1.56 -12.87
CA ALA A 12 -2.47 -0.64 -11.77
C ALA A 12 -3.82 -0.95 -11.09
N ASN A 13 -3.75 -1.51 -9.87
CA ASN A 13 -4.91 -1.78 -9.02
C ASN A 13 -5.01 -0.65 -8.01
N LEU A 14 -5.85 0.34 -8.27
CA LEU A 14 -5.84 1.58 -7.51
C LEU A 14 -7.25 2.02 -7.09
N GLU A 15 -7.31 2.78 -6.01
CA GLU A 15 -8.50 3.46 -5.50
C GLU A 15 -8.81 4.69 -6.37
N LEU A 16 -9.40 4.49 -7.57
CA LEU A 16 -9.70 5.60 -8.48
C LEU A 16 -11.08 6.23 -8.20
N SER A 17 -11.91 5.57 -7.40
CA SER A 17 -13.16 6.07 -6.85
C SER A 17 -13.33 5.65 -5.39
N GLY A 18 -14.40 6.13 -4.73
CA GLY A 18 -14.66 5.84 -3.31
C GLY A 18 -13.95 6.79 -2.34
N ASN A 19 -13.90 6.41 -1.07
CA ASN A 19 -13.54 7.31 0.04
C ASN A 19 -12.09 7.82 0.00
N VAL A 20 -11.18 7.09 -0.62
CA VAL A 20 -9.75 7.41 -0.66
C VAL A 20 -9.22 7.60 -2.09
N ALA A 21 -10.09 7.95 -3.01
CA ALA A 21 -9.77 8.15 -4.43
C ALA A 21 -8.64 9.16 -4.68
N SER A 22 -8.46 10.14 -3.81
CA SER A 22 -7.37 11.12 -3.93
C SER A 22 -5.98 10.48 -3.87
N TYR A 23 -5.81 9.44 -3.07
CA TYR A 23 -4.55 8.69 -3.00
C TYR A 23 -4.30 7.89 -4.29
N GLY A 24 -5.28 7.11 -4.71
CA GLY A 24 -5.18 6.29 -5.92
C GLY A 24 -4.98 7.14 -7.17
N SER A 25 -5.68 8.26 -7.30
CA SER A 25 -5.52 9.19 -8.42
C SER A 25 -4.10 9.79 -8.47
N SER A 26 -3.57 10.24 -7.34
CA SER A 26 -2.21 10.79 -7.28
C SER A 26 -1.14 9.75 -7.65
N ILE A 27 -1.32 8.50 -7.21
CA ILE A 27 -0.42 7.40 -7.58
C ILE A 27 -0.54 7.12 -9.09
N ASN A 28 -1.78 7.07 -9.61
CA ASN A 28 -2.03 6.84 -11.03
C ASN A 28 -1.37 7.91 -11.92
N ASP A 29 -1.43 9.17 -11.52
CA ASP A 29 -0.78 10.26 -12.26
C ASP A 29 0.75 10.08 -12.27
N GLY A 30 1.35 9.72 -11.13
CA GLY A 30 2.78 9.43 -11.06
C GLY A 30 3.19 8.22 -11.90
N VAL A 31 2.38 7.16 -11.90
CA VAL A 31 2.62 5.96 -12.73
C VAL A 31 2.51 6.27 -14.21
N ASN A 32 1.49 7.03 -14.62
CA ASN A 32 1.33 7.44 -16.02
C ASN A 32 2.54 8.27 -16.48
N LEU A 33 2.98 9.24 -15.69
CA LEU A 33 4.17 10.04 -15.99
C LEU A 33 5.41 9.15 -16.19
N ALA A 34 5.65 8.22 -15.28
CA ALA A 34 6.79 7.30 -15.38
C ALA A 34 6.71 6.41 -16.63
N VAL A 35 5.52 5.91 -16.96
CA VAL A 35 5.30 5.10 -18.18
C VAL A 35 5.53 5.93 -19.43
N GLU A 36 5.03 7.16 -19.48
CA GLU A 36 5.28 8.09 -20.59
C GLU A 36 6.76 8.35 -20.80
N GLU A 37 7.51 8.65 -19.74
CA GLU A 37 8.95 8.89 -19.80
C GLU A 37 9.74 7.65 -20.25
N ILE A 38 9.42 6.47 -19.71
CA ILE A 38 10.07 5.21 -20.11
C ILE A 38 9.79 4.90 -21.58
N ASN A 39 8.55 5.04 -22.00
CA ASN A 39 8.14 4.76 -23.36
C ASN A 39 8.74 5.75 -24.37
N ALA A 40 8.82 7.04 -24.02
CA ALA A 40 9.48 8.06 -24.83
C ALA A 40 10.98 7.77 -25.04
N ASN A 41 11.62 7.12 -24.06
CA ASN A 41 13.02 6.71 -24.13
C ASN A 41 13.23 5.32 -24.75
N GLY A 42 12.21 4.76 -25.43
CA GLY A 42 12.32 3.50 -26.18
C GLY A 42 11.85 2.27 -25.42
N GLY A 43 11.22 2.46 -24.24
CA GLY A 43 10.67 1.38 -23.44
C GLY A 43 11.73 0.55 -22.70
N ILE A 44 11.35 -0.63 -22.27
CA ILE A 44 12.25 -1.57 -21.59
C ILE A 44 12.72 -2.63 -22.59
N ASN A 45 14.02 -2.66 -22.87
CA ASN A 45 14.61 -3.55 -23.86
C ASN A 45 13.92 -3.43 -25.25
N GLY A 46 13.53 -2.22 -25.64
CA GLY A 46 12.85 -1.93 -26.91
C GLY A 46 11.34 -2.23 -26.92
N LYS A 47 10.77 -2.68 -25.79
CA LYS A 47 9.33 -2.94 -25.67
C LYS A 47 8.65 -1.81 -24.91
N GLN A 48 7.54 -1.33 -25.43
CA GLN A 48 6.72 -0.31 -24.77
C GLN A 48 5.98 -0.90 -23.57
N ILE A 49 5.78 -0.09 -22.53
CA ILE A 49 4.90 -0.45 -21.40
C ILE A 49 3.47 -0.14 -21.78
N GLU A 50 2.59 -1.12 -21.61
CA GLU A 50 1.14 -0.97 -21.65
C GLU A 50 0.61 -0.98 -20.20
N LEU A 51 0.13 0.17 -19.73
CA LEU A 51 -0.46 0.31 -18.40
C LEU A 51 -1.95 -0.01 -18.43
N ILE A 52 -2.39 -0.94 -17.60
CA ILE A 52 -3.80 -1.35 -17.47
C ILE A 52 -4.27 -0.97 -16.07
N ALA A 53 -4.97 0.16 -15.94
CA ALA A 53 -5.54 0.63 -14.69
C ALA A 53 -6.93 0.04 -14.44
N VAL A 54 -7.15 -0.44 -13.21
CA VAL A 54 -8.43 -0.95 -12.72
C VAL A 54 -8.78 -0.24 -11.42
N ASP A 55 -9.98 0.32 -11.37
CA ASP A 55 -10.53 0.94 -10.16
C ASP A 55 -11.01 -0.13 -9.18
N ASN A 56 -10.46 -0.13 -7.96
CA ASN A 56 -10.90 -1.00 -6.87
C ASN A 56 -11.95 -0.35 -5.95
N LYS A 57 -12.41 0.85 -6.28
CA LYS A 57 -13.49 1.58 -5.60
C LYS A 57 -13.25 1.84 -4.10
N SER A 58 -12.00 1.74 -3.66
CA SER A 58 -11.61 1.82 -2.24
C SER A 58 -12.15 0.66 -1.37
N GLU A 59 -12.43 -0.50 -1.98
CA GLU A 59 -13.04 -1.66 -1.32
C GLU A 59 -12.15 -2.91 -1.44
N ASN A 60 -11.94 -3.63 -0.32
CA ASN A 60 -11.05 -4.81 -0.28
C ASN A 60 -11.49 -5.92 -1.26
N ALA A 61 -12.79 -6.19 -1.38
CA ALA A 61 -13.32 -7.19 -2.29
C ALA A 61 -13.10 -6.81 -3.77
N GLU A 62 -13.25 -5.53 -4.08
CA GLU A 62 -12.99 -5.02 -5.43
C GLU A 62 -11.50 -5.03 -5.76
N ALA A 63 -10.62 -4.73 -4.78
CA ALA A 63 -9.17 -4.84 -4.94
C ALA A 63 -8.73 -6.28 -5.26
N THR A 64 -9.31 -7.27 -4.57
CA THR A 64 -9.08 -8.69 -4.88
C THR A 64 -9.56 -9.04 -6.30
N THR A 65 -10.77 -8.61 -6.66
CA THR A 65 -11.34 -8.84 -7.99
C THR A 65 -10.50 -8.19 -9.10
N ALA A 66 -10.04 -6.96 -8.88
CA ALA A 66 -9.15 -6.25 -9.79
C ALA A 66 -7.82 -7.00 -9.98
N ALA A 67 -7.23 -7.51 -8.89
CA ALA A 67 -5.99 -8.29 -8.95
C ALA A 67 -6.16 -9.59 -9.75
N ILE A 68 -7.26 -10.32 -9.55
CA ILE A 68 -7.58 -11.54 -10.33
C ILE A 68 -7.72 -11.19 -11.81
N ARG A 69 -8.46 -10.14 -12.14
CA ARG A 69 -8.60 -9.68 -13.52
C ARG A 69 -7.25 -9.37 -14.15
N LEU A 70 -6.41 -8.57 -13.46
CA LEU A 70 -5.09 -8.21 -13.97
C LEU A 70 -4.19 -9.45 -14.18
N ALA A 71 -4.24 -10.42 -13.26
CA ALA A 71 -3.43 -11.62 -13.32
C ALA A 71 -3.91 -12.61 -14.41
N GLU A 72 -5.20 -12.89 -14.47
CA GLU A 72 -5.74 -14.00 -15.26
C GLU A 72 -6.22 -13.57 -16.65
N GLN A 73 -6.85 -12.41 -16.75
CA GLN A 73 -7.43 -11.95 -18.02
C GLN A 73 -6.45 -11.07 -18.79
N GLU A 74 -5.90 -10.04 -18.13
CA GLU A 74 -4.96 -9.11 -18.76
C GLU A 74 -3.54 -9.68 -18.84
N LYS A 75 -3.20 -10.65 -17.97
CA LYS A 75 -1.90 -11.34 -17.90
C LYS A 75 -0.73 -10.39 -17.71
N VAL A 76 -0.90 -9.46 -16.81
CA VAL A 76 0.16 -8.50 -16.46
C VAL A 76 1.37 -9.20 -15.82
N VAL A 77 2.55 -8.64 -16.00
CA VAL A 77 3.80 -9.20 -15.43
C VAL A 77 4.15 -8.60 -14.07
N ALA A 78 3.58 -7.46 -13.74
CA ALA A 78 3.69 -6.80 -12.45
C ALA A 78 2.45 -5.95 -12.15
N MET A 79 2.21 -5.65 -10.88
CA MET A 79 1.11 -4.79 -10.42
C MET A 79 1.65 -3.62 -9.60
N ILE A 80 1.07 -2.46 -9.78
CA ILE A 80 1.27 -1.26 -8.96
C ILE A 80 0.00 -1.02 -8.14
N GLY A 81 0.19 -0.71 -6.87
CA GLY A 81 -0.91 -0.58 -5.91
C GLY A 81 -1.27 -1.90 -5.23
N PRO A 82 -2.37 -1.93 -4.46
CA PRO A 82 -3.22 -0.78 -4.09
C PRO A 82 -2.54 0.29 -3.24
N ALA A 83 -3.21 1.44 -3.06
CA ALA A 83 -2.69 2.56 -2.28
C ALA A 83 -2.84 2.32 -0.77
N THR A 84 -3.96 1.78 -0.31
CA THR A 84 -4.26 1.57 1.10
C THR A 84 -3.74 0.23 1.62
N SER A 85 -3.46 0.17 2.93
CA SER A 85 -2.98 -1.06 3.58
C SER A 85 -3.99 -2.19 3.48
N GLY A 86 -5.27 -1.94 3.76
CA GLY A 86 -6.32 -2.97 3.69
C GLY A 86 -6.47 -3.57 2.29
N ASN A 87 -6.55 -2.73 1.25
CA ASN A 87 -6.63 -3.19 -0.13
C ASN A 87 -5.34 -3.91 -0.57
N SER A 88 -4.18 -3.45 -0.12
CA SER A 88 -2.90 -4.12 -0.40
C SER A 88 -2.87 -5.53 0.20
N VAL A 89 -3.23 -5.69 1.46
CA VAL A 89 -3.33 -7.01 2.13
C VAL A 89 -4.31 -7.93 1.41
N ALA A 90 -5.48 -7.42 1.01
CA ALA A 90 -6.45 -8.19 0.24
C ALA A 90 -5.93 -8.68 -1.12
N THR A 91 -4.95 -7.97 -1.70
CA THR A 91 -4.34 -8.30 -3.01
C THR A 91 -3.16 -9.27 -2.88
N VAL A 92 -2.46 -9.29 -1.74
CA VAL A 92 -1.22 -10.07 -1.51
C VAL A 92 -1.39 -11.54 -1.86
N GLN A 93 -2.50 -12.18 -1.47
CA GLN A 93 -2.73 -13.59 -1.75
C GLN A 93 -2.73 -13.87 -3.27
N ILE A 94 -3.34 -13.00 -4.05
CA ILE A 94 -3.40 -13.13 -5.52
C ILE A 94 -2.01 -12.94 -6.13
N ALA A 95 -1.25 -11.96 -5.65
CA ALA A 95 0.13 -11.72 -6.08
C ALA A 95 1.02 -12.95 -5.83
N ASN A 96 0.97 -13.52 -4.63
CA ASN A 96 1.72 -14.73 -4.26
C ASN A 96 1.29 -15.96 -5.08
N GLN A 97 -0.03 -16.17 -5.25
CA GLN A 97 -0.58 -17.33 -5.98
C GLN A 97 -0.16 -17.32 -7.45
N HIS A 98 -0.22 -16.16 -8.09
CA HIS A 98 0.10 -16.00 -9.52
C HIS A 98 1.58 -15.68 -9.77
N LYS A 99 2.37 -15.49 -8.70
CA LYS A 99 3.80 -15.10 -8.77
C LYS A 99 4.00 -13.82 -9.59
N ILE A 100 3.14 -12.85 -9.34
CA ILE A 100 3.18 -11.54 -9.97
C ILE A 100 3.60 -10.51 -8.91
N PRO A 101 4.77 -9.88 -9.03
CA PRO A 101 5.18 -8.86 -8.08
C PRO A 101 4.19 -7.71 -8.05
N MET A 102 3.76 -7.33 -6.84
CA MET A 102 2.99 -6.13 -6.57
C MET A 102 3.82 -5.13 -5.76
N VAL A 103 3.72 -3.85 -6.10
CA VAL A 103 4.40 -2.77 -5.40
C VAL A 103 3.39 -1.74 -4.97
N THR A 104 3.19 -1.59 -3.66
CA THR A 104 2.37 -0.51 -3.12
C THR A 104 3.21 0.73 -2.87
N ALA A 105 2.69 1.90 -3.23
CA ALA A 105 3.33 3.18 -2.97
C ALA A 105 3.12 3.66 -1.53
N SER A 106 2.01 3.28 -0.88
CA SER A 106 1.57 3.83 0.40
C SER A 106 0.89 2.84 1.36
N GLY A 107 0.96 1.55 1.07
CA GLY A 107 0.48 0.50 1.99
C GLY A 107 1.46 0.27 3.13
N THR A 108 1.34 1.03 4.21
CA THR A 108 2.32 1.12 5.31
C THR A 108 2.18 0.06 6.38
N ALA A 109 1.07 -0.69 6.43
CA ALA A 109 0.89 -1.74 7.42
C ALA A 109 1.93 -2.87 7.26
N PRO A 110 2.56 -3.34 8.35
CA PRO A 110 3.58 -4.40 8.28
C PRO A 110 3.12 -5.65 7.55
N ASN A 111 1.86 -6.07 7.74
CA ASN A 111 1.29 -7.28 7.17
C ASN A 111 1.08 -7.26 5.65
N VAL A 112 1.39 -6.17 4.97
CA VAL A 112 1.49 -6.15 3.50
C VAL A 112 2.66 -7.00 3.01
N THR A 113 3.82 -6.96 3.69
CA THR A 113 5.03 -7.67 3.27
C THR A 113 5.42 -8.82 4.19
N GLU A 114 4.98 -8.81 5.45
CA GLU A 114 5.32 -9.81 6.46
C GLU A 114 4.08 -10.21 7.25
N ASN A 115 3.79 -11.50 7.33
CA ASN A 115 2.66 -12.03 8.09
C ASN A 115 2.97 -12.05 9.60
N ALA A 116 1.92 -12.18 10.42
CA ALA A 116 2.05 -12.19 11.89
C ALA A 116 2.93 -13.33 12.44
N ASP A 117 3.12 -14.41 11.68
CA ASP A 117 4.00 -15.54 12.01
C ASP A 117 5.46 -15.32 11.57
N GLY A 118 5.80 -14.16 11.02
CA GLY A 118 7.11 -13.80 10.51
C GLY A 118 7.41 -14.31 9.10
N SER A 119 6.46 -14.98 8.44
CA SER A 119 6.63 -15.39 7.04
C SER A 119 6.49 -14.17 6.11
N ILE A 120 7.28 -14.17 5.04
CA ILE A 120 7.34 -13.07 4.09
C ILE A 120 6.37 -13.30 2.93
N ASN A 121 5.68 -12.25 2.53
CA ASN A 121 4.89 -12.22 1.31
C ASN A 121 5.80 -12.01 0.11
N GLU A 122 6.27 -13.09 -0.50
CA GLU A 122 7.37 -13.11 -1.49
C GLU A 122 7.16 -12.20 -2.70
N TYR A 123 5.91 -11.93 -3.05
CA TYR A 123 5.54 -11.12 -4.22
C TYR A 123 4.94 -9.76 -3.85
N ALA A 124 5.01 -9.35 -2.58
CA ALA A 124 4.53 -8.04 -2.13
C ALA A 124 5.69 -7.14 -1.71
N PHE A 125 5.75 -5.96 -2.30
CA PHE A 125 6.79 -4.96 -2.07
C PHE A 125 6.16 -3.60 -1.77
N ARG A 126 6.93 -2.72 -1.12
CA ARG A 126 6.52 -1.33 -0.87
C ARG A 126 7.64 -0.35 -1.15
N THR A 127 7.30 0.90 -1.43
CA THR A 127 8.25 2.01 -1.56
C THR A 127 8.14 3.03 -0.42
N CYS A 128 7.21 2.80 0.52
CA CYS A 128 6.97 3.67 1.68
C CYS A 128 7.61 3.12 2.96
N PHE A 129 7.58 3.93 4.04
CA PHE A 129 7.88 3.50 5.40
C PHE A 129 6.76 2.57 5.96
N ILE A 130 6.92 2.09 7.18
CA ILE A 130 5.94 1.25 7.87
C ILE A 130 5.33 1.97 9.08
N ASP A 131 4.12 1.61 9.48
CA ASP A 131 3.38 2.21 10.60
C ASP A 131 4.16 2.23 11.92
N PRO A 132 4.91 1.18 12.34
CA PRO A 132 5.71 1.23 13.55
C PRO A 132 6.71 2.39 13.57
N PHE A 133 7.35 2.69 12.45
CA PHE A 133 8.25 3.84 12.35
C PHE A 133 7.49 5.16 12.51
N GLN A 134 6.36 5.32 11.82
CA GLN A 134 5.54 6.53 11.88
C GLN A 134 4.99 6.76 13.30
N GLY A 135 4.45 5.72 13.94
CA GLY A 135 3.92 5.78 15.29
C GLY A 135 5.01 6.16 16.31
N THR A 136 6.19 5.56 16.20
CA THR A 136 7.35 5.87 17.03
C THR A 136 7.79 7.33 16.87
N VAL A 137 7.90 7.82 15.65
CA VAL A 137 8.31 9.22 15.38
C VAL A 137 7.28 10.19 15.95
N ALA A 138 5.99 9.95 15.72
CA ALA A 138 4.92 10.81 16.24
C ALA A 138 4.89 10.83 17.79
N ALA A 139 5.06 9.67 18.43
CA ALA A 139 5.10 9.57 19.88
C ALA A 139 6.34 10.27 20.48
N ASN A 140 7.50 10.10 19.86
CA ASN A 140 8.71 10.80 20.29
C ASN A 140 8.58 12.31 20.13
N PHE A 141 7.97 12.78 19.06
CA PHE A 141 7.67 14.20 18.88
C PHE A 141 6.74 14.71 19.99
N ALA A 142 5.67 13.97 20.30
CA ALA A 142 4.74 14.34 21.35
C ALA A 142 5.42 14.43 22.74
N THR A 143 6.26 13.46 23.07
CA THR A 143 6.93 13.43 24.39
C THR A 143 8.12 14.37 24.48
N ASN A 144 9.01 14.39 23.48
CA ASN A 144 10.29 15.09 23.57
C ASN A 144 10.20 16.57 23.19
N GLU A 145 9.40 16.87 22.13
CA GLU A 145 9.28 18.25 21.62
C GLU A 145 8.10 18.99 22.25
N LEU A 146 6.96 18.32 22.44
CA LEU A 146 5.78 18.94 23.04
C LEU A 146 5.68 18.76 24.55
N GLY A 147 6.49 17.90 25.14
CA GLY A 147 6.45 17.61 26.58
C GLY A 147 5.14 16.95 27.04
N ALA A 148 4.41 16.31 26.12
CA ALA A 148 3.12 15.69 26.42
C ALA A 148 3.30 14.45 27.31
N LYS A 149 2.66 14.47 28.48
CA LYS A 149 2.63 13.33 29.42
C LYS A 149 1.32 12.52 29.32
N ASN A 150 0.25 13.19 28.95
CA ASN A 150 -1.06 12.58 28.77
C ASN A 150 -1.53 12.84 27.34
N VAL A 151 -1.95 11.79 26.64
CA VAL A 151 -2.43 11.86 25.28
C VAL A 151 -3.77 11.15 25.14
N ALA A 152 -4.56 11.54 24.15
CA ALA A 152 -5.74 10.80 23.72
C ALA A 152 -5.55 10.35 22.28
N ILE A 153 -6.06 9.17 21.95
CA ILE A 153 -6.04 8.62 20.59
C ILE A 153 -7.47 8.65 20.04
N PHE A 154 -7.61 9.23 18.84
CA PHE A 154 -8.83 9.15 18.05
C PHE A 154 -8.47 8.52 16.71
N ALA A 155 -8.97 7.31 16.44
CA ALA A 155 -8.57 6.53 15.29
C ALA A 155 -9.76 5.89 14.57
N ASP A 156 -9.70 5.80 13.25
CA ASP A 156 -10.66 5.04 12.47
C ASP A 156 -10.45 3.53 12.71
N ASN A 157 -11.39 2.89 13.40
CA ASN A 157 -11.34 1.46 13.73
C ASN A 157 -11.68 0.54 12.55
N SER A 158 -12.12 1.07 11.42
CA SER A 158 -12.33 0.32 10.18
C SER A 158 -11.07 0.21 9.33
N SER A 159 -10.06 1.05 9.58
CA SER A 159 -8.81 1.14 8.82
C SER A 159 -7.69 0.32 9.48
N ASP A 160 -7.11 -0.61 8.74
CA ASP A 160 -5.94 -1.38 9.21
C ASP A 160 -4.72 -0.48 9.41
N TYR A 161 -4.55 0.54 8.56
CA TYR A 161 -3.54 1.57 8.75
C TYR A 161 -3.71 2.30 10.08
N ALA A 162 -4.91 2.85 10.35
CA ALA A 162 -5.14 3.63 11.55
C ALA A 162 -4.98 2.80 12.84
N LYS A 163 -5.41 1.53 12.83
CA LYS A 163 -5.22 0.61 13.95
C LYS A 163 -3.73 0.34 14.22
N GLY A 164 -2.96 0.04 13.18
CA GLY A 164 -1.54 -0.24 13.30
C GLY A 164 -0.74 0.97 13.78
N LEU A 165 -1.05 2.15 13.23
CA LEU A 165 -0.43 3.41 13.64
C LEU A 165 -0.75 3.76 15.11
N ALA A 166 -2.02 3.64 15.51
CA ALA A 166 -2.44 3.91 16.90
C ALA A 166 -1.75 2.98 17.90
N ALA A 167 -1.62 1.69 17.56
CA ALA A 167 -0.94 0.71 18.41
C ALA A 167 0.54 1.07 18.61
N SER A 168 1.28 1.39 17.55
CA SER A 168 2.70 1.76 17.62
C SER A 168 2.91 3.09 18.34
N PHE A 169 2.02 4.06 18.14
CA PHE A 169 2.04 5.31 18.85
C PHE A 169 1.85 5.10 20.36
N LYS A 170 0.84 4.32 20.76
CA LYS A 170 0.54 3.99 22.15
C LYS A 170 1.73 3.31 22.84
N GLU A 171 2.27 2.25 22.23
CA GLU A 171 3.42 1.52 22.74
C GLU A 171 4.60 2.46 23.02
N THR A 172 4.90 3.36 22.08
CA THR A 172 6.02 4.30 22.24
C THR A 172 5.74 5.38 23.27
N ILE A 173 4.52 5.92 23.37
CA ILE A 173 4.12 6.88 24.42
C ILE A 173 4.31 6.26 25.80
N GLU A 174 3.86 5.04 26.01
CA GLU A 174 3.98 4.32 27.28
C GLU A 174 5.45 4.02 27.62
N ALA A 175 6.25 3.59 26.63
CA ALA A 175 7.68 3.37 26.79
C ALA A 175 8.44 4.66 27.16
N ASN A 176 8.00 5.81 26.68
CA ASN A 176 8.55 7.12 27.01
C ASN A 176 8.03 7.67 28.37
N GLY A 177 7.25 6.91 29.12
CA GLY A 177 6.69 7.30 30.42
C GLY A 177 5.46 8.21 30.34
N GLY A 178 4.84 8.34 29.17
CA GLY A 178 3.56 8.99 28.99
C GLY A 178 2.37 8.04 29.25
N THR A 179 1.17 8.58 29.20
CA THR A 179 -0.06 7.82 29.44
C THR A 179 -1.10 8.13 28.37
N VAL A 180 -1.71 7.09 27.81
CA VAL A 180 -2.91 7.22 26.97
C VAL A 180 -4.13 7.26 27.90
N ILE A 181 -4.75 8.44 28.03
CA ILE A 181 -5.86 8.68 28.95
C ILE A 181 -7.24 8.41 28.34
N ALA A 182 -7.34 8.35 27.04
CA ALA A 182 -8.58 8.03 26.33
C ALA A 182 -8.28 7.47 24.92
N GLU A 183 -9.14 6.57 24.48
CA GLU A 183 -9.16 6.06 23.11
C GLU A 183 -10.59 6.13 22.59
N ALA A 184 -10.78 6.62 21.37
CA ALA A 184 -12.07 6.72 20.68
C ALA A 184 -11.89 6.46 19.17
N ALA A 185 -13.01 6.05 18.52
CA ALA A 185 -13.06 5.76 17.09
C ALA A 185 -14.33 6.33 16.45
#